data_386d91787cb5d0d99d678ad022751246
#
_entry.id   386d91787cb5d0d99d678ad022751246
#
_cell.length_a   1.000
_cell.length_b   1.000
_cell.length_c   1.000
_cell.angle_alpha   90.00
_cell.angle_beta   90.00
_cell.angle_gamma   90.00
#
_symmetry.space_group_name_H-M   'P 1'
#
loop_
_entity.id
_entity.type
_entity.pdbx_description
1 polymer ?
#
loop_
_entity_poly.entity_id
_entity_poly.type
_entity_poly.pdbx_seq_one_letter_code
_entity_poly.pdbx_strand_id
1 'polypeptide(L)'
;MPRTTKGNLAAKKHKAVLARTKGHYGARSRLFKTAKQSLIKSLQYAYRDRKNRKRDFRRLWITRINAEVRNLGYTYSKFIAGLHKNSIELDRKMLSELAIQDKACLLYTSPSPRDS
;
A
#
# COMPACT_ATOMS: atom_id res chain seq x y z
N MET A 1 14.46 42.02 31.34
CA MET A 1 13.36 41.87 30.41
C MET A 1 13.35 40.48 29.79
N PRO A 2 12.22 39.82 29.84
CA PRO A 2 12.16 38.53 29.19
C PRO A 2 12.31 38.66 27.68
N ARG A 3 12.92 37.67 27.08
CA ARG A 3 13.15 37.67 25.64
C ARG A 3 11.98 37.05 24.93
N THR A 4 11.01 37.87 24.63
CA THR A 4 9.78 37.42 24.03
C THR A 4 9.96 36.80 22.63
N THR A 5 11.02 37.28 21.90
CA THR A 5 11.28 36.78 20.55
C THR A 5 11.55 35.27 20.52
N LYS A 6 12.45 34.80 21.39
CA LYS A 6 12.78 33.38 21.45
C LYS A 6 11.64 32.56 21.97
N GLY A 7 10.91 33.05 22.98
CA GLY A 7 9.72 32.39 23.52
C GLY A 7 8.65 32.24 22.47
N ASN A 8 8.45 33.25 21.65
CA ASN A 8 7.44 33.21 20.59
C ASN A 8 7.78 32.17 19.55
N LEU A 9 9.03 32.06 19.13
CA LEU A 9 9.43 31.05 18.15
C LEU A 9 9.28 29.65 18.71
N ALA A 10 9.66 29.42 19.96
CA ALA A 10 9.50 28.12 20.61
C ALA A 10 8.01 27.72 20.69
N ALA A 11 7.17 28.70 21.09
CA ALA A 11 5.73 28.44 21.19
C ALA A 11 5.12 28.07 19.83
N LYS A 12 5.56 28.73 18.76
CA LYS A 12 5.08 28.41 17.41
C LYS A 12 5.46 26.99 17.00
N LYS A 13 6.70 26.59 17.28
CA LYS A 13 7.17 25.23 16.98
C LYS A 13 6.38 24.18 17.76
N HIS A 14 6.12 24.47 19.05
CA HIS A 14 5.34 23.57 19.90
C HIS A 14 3.91 23.43 19.39
N LYS A 15 3.29 24.53 19.00
CA LYS A 15 1.92 24.52 18.47
C LYS A 15 1.85 23.74 17.15
N ALA A 16 2.85 23.87 16.30
CA ALA A 16 2.88 23.16 15.04
C ALA A 16 2.92 21.64 15.27
N VAL A 17 3.75 21.17 16.20
CA VAL A 17 3.82 19.75 16.54
C VAL A 17 2.50 19.28 17.15
N LEU A 18 1.94 20.04 18.09
CA LEU A 18 0.67 19.66 18.74
C LEU A 18 -0.49 19.63 17.74
N ALA A 19 -0.50 20.52 16.77
CA ALA A 19 -1.50 20.52 15.71
C ALA A 19 -1.48 19.20 14.92
N ARG A 20 -0.28 18.67 14.69
CA ARG A 20 -0.13 17.42 13.93
C ARG A 20 -0.40 16.18 14.77
N THR A 21 -0.43 16.30 16.09
CA THR A 21 -0.71 15.17 16.99
C THR A 21 -2.13 15.21 17.57
N LYS A 22 -2.99 16.06 17.06
CA LYS A 22 -4.39 16.07 17.47
C LYS A 22 -5.01 14.70 17.27
N GLY A 23 -5.75 14.25 18.29
CA GLY A 23 -6.36 12.93 18.28
C GLY A 23 -5.48 11.82 18.82
N HIS A 24 -4.22 12.10 19.12
CA HIS A 24 -3.34 11.12 19.76
C HIS A 24 -3.78 10.94 21.24
N TYR A 25 -3.57 9.76 21.76
CA TYR A 25 -4.08 9.38 23.06
C TYR A 25 -3.34 10.10 24.19
N GLY A 26 -4.11 10.65 25.12
CA GLY A 26 -3.60 11.20 26.37
C GLY A 26 -2.62 12.36 26.21
N ALA A 27 -1.51 12.31 26.92
CA ALA A 27 -0.49 13.34 26.92
C ALA A 27 0.19 13.51 25.56
N ARG A 28 0.05 12.55 24.67
CA ARG A 28 0.63 12.61 23.33
C ARG A 28 0.07 13.76 22.48
N SER A 29 -1.14 14.22 22.80
CA SER A 29 -1.75 15.35 22.12
C SER A 29 -1.63 16.65 22.90
N ARG A 30 -1.14 16.62 24.14
CA ARG A 30 -1.12 17.78 25.02
C ARG A 30 0.27 18.27 25.39
N LEU A 31 1.19 17.36 25.68
CA LEU A 31 2.53 17.71 26.14
C LEU A 31 3.52 17.63 24.99
N PHE A 32 4.30 18.71 24.80
CA PHE A 32 5.21 18.81 23.66
C PHE A 32 6.21 17.66 23.61
N LYS A 33 6.83 17.31 24.74
CA LYS A 33 7.85 16.24 24.74
C LYS A 33 7.26 14.92 24.26
N THR A 34 6.11 14.57 24.76
CA THR A 34 5.42 13.33 24.39
C THR A 34 4.87 13.43 22.98
N ALA A 35 4.32 14.58 22.61
CA ALA A 35 3.76 14.81 21.28
C ALA A 35 4.83 14.71 20.21
N LYS A 36 6.03 15.24 20.47
CA LYS A 36 7.14 15.17 19.52
C LYS A 36 7.50 13.72 19.21
N GLN A 37 7.61 12.88 20.23
CA GLN A 37 7.91 11.46 20.03
C GLN A 37 6.78 10.76 19.31
N SER A 38 5.54 11.08 19.65
CA SER A 38 4.36 10.52 19.00
C SER A 38 4.32 10.90 17.52
N LEU A 39 4.65 12.14 17.20
CA LEU A 39 4.72 12.59 15.81
C LEU A 39 5.79 11.83 15.03
N ILE A 40 6.98 11.66 15.61
CA ILE A 40 8.06 10.92 14.96
C ILE A 40 7.61 9.49 14.66
N LYS A 41 7.00 8.81 15.62
CA LYS A 41 6.47 7.46 15.43
C LYS A 41 5.37 7.43 14.36
N SER A 42 4.49 8.42 14.38
CA SER A 42 3.41 8.52 13.39
C SER A 42 3.98 8.63 11.97
N LEU A 43 5.01 9.45 11.77
CA LEU A 43 5.65 9.58 10.47
C LEU A 43 6.37 8.30 10.04
N GLN A 44 7.01 7.61 10.98
CA GLN A 44 7.65 6.33 10.70
C GLN A 44 6.62 5.28 10.29
N TYR A 45 5.48 5.23 10.99
CA TYR A 45 4.40 4.31 10.64
C TYR A 45 3.79 4.65 9.28
N ALA A 46 3.62 5.94 8.98
CA ALA A 46 3.11 6.35 7.68
C ALA A 46 4.04 5.91 6.54
N TYR A 47 5.35 6.04 6.73
CA TYR A 47 6.34 5.59 5.76
C TYR A 47 6.26 4.07 5.56
N ARG A 48 6.26 3.33 6.67
CA ARG A 48 6.15 1.87 6.63
C ARG A 48 4.86 1.42 5.95
N ASP A 49 3.75 2.05 6.30
CA ASP A 49 2.43 1.63 5.83
C ASP A 49 2.21 1.98 4.37
N ARG A 50 2.83 3.05 3.86
CA ARG A 50 2.80 3.32 2.42
C ARG A 50 3.47 2.21 1.62
N LYS A 51 4.57 1.66 2.13
CA LYS A 51 5.23 0.51 1.51
C LYS A 51 4.39 -0.77 1.66
N ASN A 52 3.82 -0.98 2.84
CA ASN A 52 2.97 -2.14 3.09
C ASN A 52 1.73 -2.13 2.21
N ARG A 53 1.16 -0.95 1.94
CA ARG A 53 -0.01 -0.82 1.08
C ARG A 53 0.27 -1.38 -0.33
N LYS A 54 1.44 -1.09 -0.88
CA LYS A 54 1.82 -1.61 -2.19
C LYS A 54 1.89 -3.13 -2.18
N ARG A 55 2.46 -3.71 -1.13
CA ARG A 55 2.55 -5.16 -0.98
C ARG A 55 1.18 -5.79 -0.80
N ASP A 56 0.30 -5.15 -0.02
CA ASP A 56 -1.03 -5.65 0.25
C ASP A 56 -1.89 -5.65 -1.02
N PHE A 57 -1.81 -4.59 -1.82
CA PHE A 57 -2.51 -4.55 -3.10
C PHE A 57 -1.99 -5.62 -4.06
N ARG A 58 -0.69 -5.83 -4.09
CA ARG A 58 -0.12 -6.88 -4.93
C ARG A 58 -0.63 -8.26 -4.51
N ARG A 59 -0.70 -8.52 -3.22
CA ARG A 59 -1.26 -9.79 -2.70
C ARG A 59 -2.72 -9.95 -3.11
N LEU A 60 -3.48 -8.87 -3.03
CA LEU A 60 -4.88 -8.88 -3.44
C LEU A 60 -5.00 -9.21 -4.93
N TRP A 61 -4.19 -8.57 -5.76
CA TRP A 61 -4.21 -8.83 -7.20
C TRP A 61 -3.86 -10.28 -7.51
N ILE A 62 -2.83 -10.81 -6.86
CA ILE A 62 -2.42 -12.21 -7.04
C ILE A 62 -3.55 -13.15 -6.62
N THR A 63 -4.22 -12.87 -5.51
CA THR A 63 -5.34 -13.68 -5.02
C THR A 63 -6.48 -13.69 -6.03
N ARG A 64 -6.83 -12.55 -6.59
CA ARG A 64 -7.90 -12.44 -7.58
C ARG A 64 -7.55 -13.18 -8.87
N ILE A 65 -6.33 -13.01 -9.35
CA ILE A 65 -5.86 -13.70 -10.55
C ILE A 65 -5.88 -15.20 -10.32
N ASN A 66 -5.36 -15.66 -9.19
CA ASN A 66 -5.29 -17.07 -8.86
C ASN A 66 -6.69 -17.70 -8.80
N ALA A 67 -7.65 -17.00 -8.17
CA ALA A 67 -9.03 -17.50 -8.07
C ALA A 67 -9.63 -17.72 -9.47
N GLU A 68 -9.43 -16.78 -10.38
CA GLU A 68 -10.02 -16.88 -11.71
C GLU A 68 -9.30 -17.91 -12.59
N VAL A 69 -7.97 -17.95 -12.55
CA VAL A 69 -7.23 -18.90 -13.38
C VAL A 69 -7.46 -20.35 -12.92
N ARG A 70 -7.71 -20.57 -11.63
CA ARG A 70 -8.08 -21.89 -11.14
C ARG A 70 -9.44 -22.33 -11.67
N ASN A 71 -10.37 -21.39 -11.81
CA ASN A 71 -11.66 -21.69 -12.45
C ASN A 71 -11.47 -22.09 -13.91
N LEU A 72 -10.42 -21.60 -14.56
CA LEU A 72 -10.10 -21.93 -15.94
C LEU A 72 -9.22 -23.18 -16.07
N GLY A 73 -8.85 -23.80 -14.96
CA GLY A 73 -8.06 -25.03 -14.96
C GLY A 73 -6.56 -24.84 -14.80
N TYR A 74 -6.12 -23.63 -14.47
CA TYR A 74 -4.70 -23.33 -14.28
C TYR A 74 -4.37 -23.09 -12.82
N THR A 75 -3.05 -23.19 -12.48
CA THR A 75 -2.53 -22.62 -11.25
C THR A 75 -1.92 -21.27 -11.57
N TYR A 76 -1.77 -20.43 -10.53
CA TYR A 76 -1.18 -19.10 -10.72
C TYR A 76 0.22 -19.19 -11.32
N SER A 77 1.04 -20.11 -10.79
CA SER A 77 2.43 -20.27 -11.26
C SER A 77 2.49 -20.62 -12.73
N LYS A 78 1.66 -21.54 -13.16
CA LYS A 78 1.60 -21.96 -14.58
C LYS A 78 1.10 -20.83 -15.47
N PHE A 79 0.12 -20.07 -14.99
CA PHE A 79 -0.42 -18.93 -15.74
C PHE A 79 0.65 -17.87 -15.97
N ILE A 80 1.36 -17.49 -14.92
CA ILE A 80 2.41 -16.48 -15.03
C ILE A 80 3.56 -16.98 -15.90
N ALA A 81 3.96 -18.23 -15.73
CA ALA A 81 5.01 -18.82 -16.57
C ALA A 81 4.61 -18.82 -18.04
N GLY A 82 3.34 -19.11 -18.34
CA GLY A 82 2.83 -19.07 -19.70
C GLY A 82 2.86 -17.66 -20.30
N LEU A 83 2.51 -16.64 -19.51
CA LEU A 83 2.58 -15.25 -19.98
C LEU A 83 4.01 -14.85 -20.31
N HIS A 84 4.97 -15.21 -19.47
CA HIS A 84 6.39 -14.94 -19.73
C HIS A 84 6.90 -15.67 -20.96
N LYS A 85 6.51 -16.92 -21.12
CA LYS A 85 6.89 -17.74 -22.26
C LYS A 85 6.42 -17.13 -23.59
N ASN A 86 5.23 -16.54 -23.58
CA ASN A 86 4.63 -15.92 -24.76
C ASN A 86 4.96 -14.43 -24.87
N SER A 87 5.84 -13.92 -24.02
CA SER A 87 6.26 -12.52 -24.01
C SER A 87 5.11 -11.53 -23.83
N ILE A 88 4.10 -11.91 -23.08
CA ILE A 88 2.97 -11.03 -22.77
C ILE A 88 3.30 -10.23 -21.51
N GLU A 89 3.39 -8.92 -21.65
CA GLU A 89 3.79 -8.02 -20.58
C GLU A 89 2.58 -7.28 -20.02
N LEU A 90 1.85 -7.94 -19.13
CA LEU A 90 0.78 -7.31 -18.38
C LEU A 90 1.13 -7.35 -16.90
N ASP A 91 0.88 -6.26 -16.20
CA ASP A 91 1.13 -6.24 -14.76
C ASP A 91 -0.02 -6.93 -14.01
N ARG A 92 0.22 -7.18 -12.73
CA ARG A 92 -0.74 -7.92 -11.90
C ARG A 92 -2.03 -7.15 -11.68
N LYS A 93 -1.96 -5.83 -11.64
CA LYS A 93 -3.15 -5.00 -11.52
C LYS A 93 -4.06 -5.15 -12.73
N MET A 94 -3.49 -5.10 -13.93
CA MET A 94 -4.25 -5.26 -15.17
C MET A 94 -4.86 -6.64 -15.26
N LEU A 95 -4.10 -7.69 -14.91
CA LEU A 95 -4.60 -9.06 -14.93
C LEU A 95 -5.75 -9.24 -13.92
N SER A 96 -5.63 -8.62 -12.75
CA SER A 96 -6.68 -8.68 -11.75
C SER A 96 -7.96 -8.01 -12.25
N GLU A 97 -7.84 -6.87 -12.93
CA GLU A 97 -8.99 -6.20 -13.51
C GLU A 97 -9.66 -7.05 -14.60
N LEU A 98 -8.87 -7.68 -15.44
CA LEU A 98 -9.41 -8.59 -16.46
C LEU A 98 -10.12 -9.78 -15.82
N ALA A 99 -9.60 -10.30 -14.72
CA ALA A 99 -10.22 -11.42 -14.02
C ALA A 99 -11.62 -11.07 -13.50
N ILE A 100 -11.83 -9.82 -13.12
CA ILE A 100 -13.12 -9.36 -12.61
C ILE A 100 -14.05 -8.91 -13.72
N GLN A 101 -13.55 -8.10 -14.65
CA GLN A 101 -14.37 -7.41 -15.65
C GLN A 101 -14.54 -8.19 -16.94
N ASP A 102 -13.50 -8.92 -17.35
CA ASP A 102 -13.51 -9.61 -18.64
C ASP A 102 -12.77 -10.95 -18.53
N LYS A 103 -13.48 -11.93 -18.02
CA LYS A 103 -12.93 -13.27 -17.85
C LYS A 103 -12.56 -13.92 -19.19
N ALA A 104 -13.33 -13.64 -20.22
CA ALA A 104 -13.05 -14.15 -21.55
C ALA A 104 -11.72 -13.63 -22.09
N CYS A 105 -11.42 -12.36 -21.85
CA CYS A 105 -10.14 -11.77 -22.25
C CYS A 105 -9.00 -12.42 -21.49
N LEU A 106 -9.17 -12.66 -20.19
CA LEU A 106 -8.15 -13.35 -19.40
C LEU A 106 -7.88 -14.75 -19.93
N LEU A 107 -8.92 -15.49 -20.25
CA LEU A 107 -8.81 -16.83 -20.85
C LEU A 107 -8.07 -16.75 -22.19
N TYR A 108 -8.38 -15.75 -22.98
CA TYR A 108 -7.80 -15.59 -24.31
C TYR A 108 -6.29 -15.30 -24.24
N THR A 109 -5.87 -14.52 -23.23
CA THR A 109 -4.45 -14.19 -23.04
C THR A 109 -3.67 -15.33 -22.40
N SER A 110 -4.33 -16.24 -21.69
CA SER A 110 -3.64 -17.35 -21.05
C SER A 110 -3.32 -18.45 -22.07
N PRO A 111 -2.17 -19.15 -21.92
CA PRO A 111 -1.90 -20.28 -22.79
C PRO A 111 -2.84 -21.44 -22.49
N SER A 112 -3.16 -22.22 -23.51
CA SER A 112 -3.99 -23.41 -23.33
C SER A 112 -3.27 -24.45 -22.45
N PRO A 113 -3.98 -25.13 -21.53
CA PRO A 113 -3.33 -26.19 -20.75
C PRO A 113 -2.76 -27.31 -21.63
N ARG A 114 -3.35 -27.51 -22.81
CA ARG A 114 -2.89 -28.53 -23.73
C ARG A 114 -1.61 -28.17 -24.45
N ASP A 115 -1.27 -26.88 -24.47
CA ASP A 115 -0.08 -26.39 -25.16
C ASP A 115 1.12 -26.27 -24.24
N SER A 116 0.95 -26.56 -22.98
CA SER A 116 2.01 -26.45 -21.98
C SER A 116 2.88 -27.70 -21.93
#